data_9b8d73f6ba47c462a8be089334b59680
#
_entry.id   9b8d73f6ba47c462a8be089334b59680
#
_cell.length_a   1.000
_cell.length_b   1.000
_cell.length_c   1.000
_cell.angle_alpha   90.00
_cell.angle_beta   90.00
_cell.angle_gamma   90.00
#
_symmetry.space_group_name_H-M   'P 1'
#
loop_
_entity.id
_entity.type
_entity.pdbx_description
1 polymer ?
#
loop_
_entity_poly.entity_id
_entity_poly.type
_entity_poly.pdbx_seq_one_letter_code
_entity_poly.pdbx_strand_id
1 'polypeptide(L)'
;MALDPQSVEAQSLLAFALTGRVLAGMTHTRAADLGRAADLIDQALAESPRSTPAHSVKAQLLRAEGRCDEAIPELEMVIASNRNSPGALFALGECKLLTGSINEAIPLEEQAIRLGPRDPYVFNRYLAIGKVHLLQSRTEEAIVWLERARIGNPGSPWPHVWLASAYALNGDLDPGGAELAEARRLLGGKAFTSIAAMRAGNWGVPAIRELHEATFFAGLRKAGVPEGDRHCRLAVIPATAATGATQVAFPPEVG
;
A
#
# COMPACT_ATOMS: atom_id res chain seq x y z
N MET A 1 3.73 15.75 -29.46
CA MET A 1 4.60 14.61 -29.85
C MET A 1 3.87 13.36 -29.44
N ALA A 2 3.40 12.51 -30.39
CA ALA A 2 2.75 11.26 -30.02
C ALA A 2 3.86 10.29 -29.61
N LEU A 3 3.75 9.71 -28.40
CA LEU A 3 4.64 8.65 -27.95
C LEU A 3 4.40 7.43 -28.88
N ASP A 4 5.47 6.82 -29.38
CA ASP A 4 5.39 5.55 -30.06
C ASP A 4 4.86 4.50 -29.04
N PRO A 5 3.69 3.89 -29.29
CA PRO A 5 3.11 2.92 -28.36
C PRO A 5 3.98 1.68 -28.10
N GLN A 6 4.95 1.44 -29.00
CA GLN A 6 5.88 0.32 -28.89
C GLN A 6 7.19 0.70 -28.18
N SER A 7 7.40 1.97 -27.87
CA SER A 7 8.61 2.36 -27.14
C SER A 7 8.61 1.79 -25.70
N VAL A 8 9.80 1.42 -25.21
CA VAL A 8 10.02 0.93 -23.82
C VAL A 8 9.42 1.89 -22.78
N GLU A 9 9.51 3.19 -23.07
CA GLU A 9 8.98 4.23 -22.18
C GLU A 9 7.45 4.21 -22.14
N ALA A 10 6.77 4.15 -23.29
CA ALA A 10 5.31 4.10 -23.36
C ALA A 10 4.76 2.82 -22.74
N GLN A 11 5.40 1.67 -23.00
CA GLN A 11 5.06 0.38 -22.40
C GLN A 11 5.20 0.43 -20.86
N SER A 12 6.32 0.96 -20.37
CA SER A 12 6.57 1.11 -18.93
C SER A 12 5.56 2.04 -18.25
N LEU A 13 5.21 3.17 -18.89
CA LEU A 13 4.20 4.11 -18.37
C LEU A 13 2.80 3.48 -18.30
N LEU A 14 2.39 2.75 -19.34
CA LEU A 14 1.11 2.07 -19.35
C LEU A 14 1.05 0.97 -18.29
N ALA A 15 2.09 0.16 -18.19
CA ALA A 15 2.19 -0.88 -17.17
C ALA A 15 2.19 -0.28 -15.75
N PHE A 16 2.88 0.86 -15.54
CA PHE A 16 2.85 1.60 -14.30
C PHE A 16 1.42 2.04 -13.93
N ALA A 17 0.68 2.60 -14.88
CA ALA A 17 -0.70 3.05 -14.64
C ALA A 17 -1.63 1.88 -14.30
N LEU A 18 -1.52 0.75 -15.01
CA LEU A 18 -2.30 -0.45 -14.75
C LEU A 18 -2.01 -1.03 -13.36
N THR A 19 -0.73 -1.16 -13.02
CA THR A 19 -0.29 -1.67 -11.71
C THR A 19 -0.68 -0.72 -10.58
N GLY A 20 -0.56 0.59 -10.79
CA GLY A 20 -0.96 1.63 -9.84
C GLY A 20 -2.45 1.57 -9.49
N ARG A 21 -3.32 1.35 -10.49
CA ARG A 21 -4.76 1.16 -10.27
C ARG A 21 -5.04 -0.05 -9.39
N VAL A 22 -4.31 -1.14 -9.59
CA VAL A 22 -4.44 -2.36 -8.78
C VAL A 22 -4.02 -2.10 -7.33
N LEU A 23 -2.86 -1.48 -7.13
CA LEU A 23 -2.33 -1.18 -5.79
C LEU A 23 -3.22 -0.18 -5.03
N ALA A 24 -3.84 0.76 -5.74
CA ALA A 24 -4.77 1.72 -5.17
C ALA A 24 -6.19 1.16 -4.94
N GLY A 25 -6.48 -0.08 -5.35
CA GLY A 25 -7.82 -0.65 -5.28
C GLY A 25 -8.84 0.01 -6.23
N MET A 26 -8.38 0.67 -7.30
CA MET A 26 -9.18 1.48 -8.23
C MET A 26 -9.57 0.71 -9.50
N THR A 27 -9.55 -0.62 -9.48
CA THR A 27 -9.87 -1.46 -10.64
C THR A 27 -10.81 -2.60 -10.26
N HIS A 28 -11.72 -2.92 -11.18
CA HIS A 28 -12.58 -4.10 -11.11
C HIS A 28 -12.04 -5.27 -11.95
N THR A 29 -10.98 -5.02 -12.71
CA THR A 29 -10.35 -5.96 -13.66
C THR A 29 -8.92 -6.30 -13.22
N ARG A 30 -8.71 -6.51 -11.90
CA ARG A 30 -7.39 -6.73 -11.32
C ARG A 30 -6.53 -7.74 -12.10
N ALA A 31 -7.07 -8.91 -12.43
CA ALA A 31 -6.33 -9.96 -13.13
C ALA A 31 -5.94 -9.53 -14.56
N ALA A 32 -6.85 -8.88 -15.28
CA ALA A 32 -6.59 -8.39 -16.64
C ALA A 32 -5.58 -7.24 -16.64
N ASP A 33 -5.68 -6.31 -15.66
CA ASP A 33 -4.74 -5.20 -15.53
C ASP A 33 -3.32 -5.70 -15.22
N LEU A 34 -3.18 -6.68 -14.32
CA LEU A 34 -1.88 -7.28 -13.99
C LEU A 34 -1.30 -8.08 -15.17
N GLY A 35 -2.12 -8.90 -15.85
CA GLY A 35 -1.66 -9.65 -17.01
C GLY A 35 -1.16 -8.74 -18.12
N ARG A 36 -1.92 -7.68 -18.44
CA ARG A 36 -1.49 -6.70 -19.45
C ARG A 36 -0.23 -5.94 -19.03
N ALA A 37 -0.10 -5.60 -17.75
CA ALA A 37 1.11 -4.95 -17.23
C ALA A 37 2.32 -5.88 -17.36
N ALA A 38 2.17 -7.18 -17.08
CA ALA A 38 3.21 -8.18 -17.23
C ALA A 38 3.70 -8.27 -18.68
N ASP A 39 2.78 -8.43 -19.65
CA ASP A 39 3.11 -8.50 -21.07
C ASP A 39 3.89 -7.26 -21.54
N LEU A 40 3.46 -6.07 -21.11
CA LEU A 40 4.14 -4.81 -21.47
C LEU A 40 5.55 -4.71 -20.89
N ILE A 41 5.74 -5.15 -19.65
CA ILE A 41 7.06 -5.13 -19.00
C ILE A 41 7.99 -6.16 -19.58
N ASP A 42 7.50 -7.35 -19.91
CA ASP A 42 8.29 -8.39 -20.57
C ASP A 42 8.78 -7.90 -21.94
N GLN A 43 7.93 -7.24 -22.73
CA GLN A 43 8.31 -6.61 -24.00
C GLN A 43 9.36 -5.51 -23.80
N ALA A 44 9.12 -4.61 -22.85
CA ALA A 44 10.05 -3.50 -22.55
C ALA A 44 11.44 -4.00 -22.11
N LEU A 45 11.50 -5.06 -21.29
CA LEU A 45 12.75 -5.65 -20.83
C LEU A 45 13.42 -6.52 -21.89
N ALA A 46 12.66 -7.14 -22.81
CA ALA A 46 13.24 -7.83 -23.96
C ALA A 46 13.97 -6.85 -24.89
N GLU A 47 13.41 -5.67 -25.12
CA GLU A 47 14.03 -4.62 -25.92
C GLU A 47 15.16 -3.91 -25.18
N SER A 48 14.97 -3.62 -23.90
CA SER A 48 15.96 -2.91 -23.07
C SER A 48 16.15 -3.60 -21.71
N PRO A 49 17.00 -4.64 -21.61
CA PRO A 49 17.20 -5.43 -20.40
C PRO A 49 17.75 -4.66 -19.19
N ARG A 50 18.23 -3.43 -19.37
CA ARG A 50 18.77 -2.57 -18.30
C ARG A 50 17.91 -1.33 -18.04
N SER A 51 16.69 -1.30 -18.56
CA SER A 51 15.79 -0.16 -18.35
C SER A 51 15.39 -0.03 -16.90
N THR A 52 15.95 0.95 -16.19
CA THR A 52 15.59 1.25 -14.79
C THR A 52 14.09 1.54 -14.62
N PRO A 53 13.42 2.31 -15.51
CA PRO A 53 11.96 2.45 -15.45
C PRO A 53 11.22 1.11 -15.55
N ALA A 54 11.57 0.23 -16.48
CA ALA A 54 10.92 -1.07 -16.64
C ALA A 54 11.13 -1.96 -15.40
N HIS A 55 12.33 -2.02 -14.83
CA HIS A 55 12.59 -2.73 -13.57
C HIS A 55 11.80 -2.16 -12.39
N SER A 56 11.65 -0.82 -12.32
CA SER A 56 10.83 -0.18 -11.29
C SER A 56 9.36 -0.61 -11.39
N VAL A 57 8.81 -0.69 -12.59
CA VAL A 57 7.42 -1.12 -12.81
C VAL A 57 7.27 -2.63 -12.59
N LYS A 58 8.26 -3.44 -12.99
CA LYS A 58 8.29 -4.88 -12.68
C LYS A 58 8.22 -5.13 -11.18
N ALA A 59 9.00 -4.38 -10.39
CA ALA A 59 8.94 -4.49 -8.94
C ALA A 59 7.56 -4.15 -8.38
N GLN A 60 6.89 -3.12 -8.91
CA GLN A 60 5.54 -2.78 -8.49
C GLN A 60 4.52 -3.85 -8.88
N LEU A 61 4.65 -4.45 -10.08
CA LEU A 61 3.83 -5.56 -10.52
C LEU A 61 3.95 -6.74 -9.56
N LEU A 62 5.19 -7.16 -9.25
CA LEU A 62 5.48 -8.24 -8.30
C LEU A 62 4.90 -7.95 -6.91
N ARG A 63 5.01 -6.71 -6.43
CA ARG A 63 4.34 -6.30 -5.17
C ARG A 63 2.82 -6.43 -5.25
N ALA A 64 2.22 -6.01 -6.35
CA ALA A 64 0.77 -6.12 -6.54
C ALA A 64 0.30 -7.57 -6.59
N GLU A 65 1.15 -8.49 -7.04
CA GLU A 65 0.93 -9.94 -7.02
C GLU A 65 1.23 -10.58 -5.66
N GLY A 66 1.84 -9.84 -4.72
CA GLY A 66 2.25 -10.35 -3.41
C GLY A 66 3.60 -11.09 -3.42
N ARG A 67 4.37 -10.98 -4.50
CA ARG A 67 5.67 -11.62 -4.75
C ARG A 67 6.83 -10.72 -4.30
N CYS A 68 6.81 -10.31 -3.04
CA CYS A 68 7.79 -9.36 -2.51
C CYS A 68 9.22 -9.88 -2.54
N ASP A 69 9.44 -11.19 -2.37
CA ASP A 69 10.78 -11.79 -2.46
C ASP A 69 11.42 -11.55 -3.84
N GLU A 70 10.63 -11.59 -4.90
CA GLU A 70 11.09 -11.33 -6.26
C GLU A 70 11.15 -9.82 -6.59
N ALA A 71 10.36 -9.00 -5.90
CA ALA A 71 10.40 -7.56 -6.07
C ALA A 71 11.65 -6.91 -5.44
N ILE A 72 12.18 -7.46 -4.36
CA ILE A 72 13.36 -6.92 -3.65
C ILE A 72 14.57 -6.74 -4.58
N PRO A 73 15.06 -7.76 -5.32
CA PRO A 73 16.22 -7.59 -6.20
C PRO A 73 15.98 -6.55 -7.31
N GLU A 74 14.78 -6.44 -7.84
CA GLU A 74 14.43 -5.41 -8.83
C GLU A 74 14.53 -4.00 -8.22
N LEU A 75 14.04 -3.82 -6.98
CA LEU A 75 14.11 -2.55 -6.26
C LEU A 75 15.54 -2.18 -5.88
N GLU A 76 16.33 -3.14 -5.45
CA GLU A 76 17.76 -2.94 -5.12
C GLU A 76 18.54 -2.49 -6.37
N MET A 77 18.25 -3.06 -7.54
CA MET A 77 18.83 -2.63 -8.83
C MET A 77 18.41 -1.19 -9.17
N VAL A 78 17.14 -0.84 -9.00
CA VAL A 78 16.65 0.53 -9.22
C VAL A 78 17.35 1.51 -8.30
N ILE A 79 17.49 1.20 -7.01
CA ILE A 79 18.16 2.05 -6.01
C ILE A 79 19.68 2.16 -6.30
N ALA A 80 20.30 1.08 -6.74
CA ALA A 80 21.72 1.11 -7.14
C ALA A 80 21.97 2.03 -8.34
N SER A 81 21.02 2.06 -9.30
CA SER A 81 21.06 2.96 -10.47
C SER A 81 20.70 4.41 -10.10
N ASN A 82 19.73 4.59 -9.22
CA ASN A 82 19.28 5.92 -8.75
C ASN A 82 18.99 5.90 -7.24
N ARG A 83 19.98 6.31 -6.45
CA ARG A 83 19.87 6.39 -4.98
C ARG A 83 18.83 7.41 -4.49
N ASN A 84 18.40 8.33 -5.36
CA ASN A 84 17.42 9.37 -5.06
C ASN A 84 16.02 8.98 -5.56
N SER A 85 15.62 7.73 -5.33
CA SER A 85 14.30 7.23 -5.70
C SER A 85 13.44 6.95 -4.45
N PRO A 86 12.72 7.96 -3.92
CA PRO A 86 11.90 7.76 -2.72
C PRO A 86 10.77 6.72 -2.93
N GLY A 87 10.28 6.57 -4.16
CA GLY A 87 9.29 5.54 -4.50
C GLY A 87 9.84 4.12 -4.43
N ALA A 88 11.09 3.89 -4.90
CA ALA A 88 11.73 2.59 -4.81
C ALA A 88 12.09 2.23 -3.35
N LEU A 89 12.56 3.19 -2.55
CA LEU A 89 12.83 3.00 -1.13
C LEU A 89 11.57 2.62 -0.36
N PHE A 90 10.45 3.34 -0.58
CA PHE A 90 9.16 3.00 -0.01
C PHE A 90 8.72 1.57 -0.40
N ALA A 91 8.81 1.23 -1.68
CA ALA A 91 8.44 -0.09 -2.16
C ALA A 91 9.30 -1.20 -1.55
N LEU A 92 10.60 -0.94 -1.38
CA LEU A 92 11.52 -1.87 -0.72
C LEU A 92 11.18 -2.02 0.76
N GLY A 93 10.89 -0.95 1.48
CA GLY A 93 10.47 -0.98 2.88
C GLY A 93 9.21 -1.81 3.10
N GLU A 94 8.19 -1.64 2.27
CA GLU A 94 6.98 -2.46 2.29
C GLU A 94 7.28 -3.95 2.01
N CYS A 95 8.15 -4.26 1.03
CA CYS A 95 8.55 -5.63 0.75
C CYS A 95 9.36 -6.25 1.91
N LYS A 96 10.30 -5.51 2.49
CA LYS A 96 11.08 -5.96 3.65
C LYS A 96 10.17 -6.27 4.85
N LEU A 97 9.16 -5.45 5.10
CA LEU A 97 8.15 -5.75 6.11
C LEU A 97 7.44 -7.07 5.81
N LEU A 98 6.89 -7.25 4.60
CA LEU A 98 6.08 -8.43 4.25
C LEU A 98 6.89 -9.74 4.19
N THR A 99 8.19 -9.66 3.93
CA THR A 99 9.11 -10.82 3.89
C THR A 99 9.79 -11.14 5.22
N GLY A 100 9.48 -10.38 6.29
CA GLY A 100 9.97 -10.66 7.65
C GLY A 100 11.13 -9.79 8.11
N SER A 101 11.75 -8.99 7.23
CA SER A 101 12.86 -8.08 7.56
C SER A 101 12.32 -6.77 8.15
N ILE A 102 11.40 -6.84 9.12
CA ILE A 102 10.66 -5.70 9.67
C ILE A 102 11.55 -4.57 10.17
N ASN A 103 12.75 -4.88 10.68
CA ASN A 103 13.68 -3.89 11.20
C ASN A 103 14.33 -3.04 10.12
N GLU A 104 14.34 -3.51 8.86
CA GLU A 104 14.89 -2.78 7.73
C GLU A 104 13.90 -1.75 7.15
N ALA A 105 12.61 -1.88 7.45
CA ALA A 105 11.57 -1.05 6.83
C ALA A 105 11.67 0.43 7.25
N ILE A 106 11.74 0.75 8.55
CA ILE A 106 11.77 2.13 9.05
C ILE A 106 12.92 2.95 8.46
N PRO A 107 14.20 2.48 8.46
CA PRO A 107 15.30 3.23 7.87
C PRO A 107 15.09 3.60 6.39
N LEU A 108 14.47 2.70 5.61
CA LEU A 108 14.16 2.93 4.20
C LEU A 108 13.08 4.01 4.03
N GLU A 109 12.02 3.95 4.85
CA GLU A 109 10.95 4.95 4.84
C GLU A 109 11.45 6.34 5.26
N GLU A 110 12.28 6.41 6.31
CA GLU A 110 12.90 7.66 6.74
C GLU A 110 13.83 8.25 5.67
N GLN A 111 14.59 7.40 4.96
CA GLN A 111 15.39 7.84 3.84
C GLN A 111 14.50 8.39 2.72
N ALA A 112 13.40 7.72 2.39
CA ALA A 112 12.44 8.17 1.38
C ALA A 112 11.81 9.54 1.75
N ILE A 113 11.49 9.76 3.03
CA ILE A 113 10.98 11.04 3.54
C ILE A 113 12.03 12.15 3.38
N ARG A 114 13.30 11.87 3.75
CA ARG A 114 14.40 12.85 3.61
C ARG A 114 14.62 13.27 2.16
N LEU A 115 14.46 12.35 1.21
CA LEU A 115 14.63 12.63 -0.22
C LEU A 115 13.45 13.39 -0.84
N GLY A 116 12.24 13.14 -0.32
CA GLY A 116 11.02 13.74 -0.84
C GLY A 116 10.09 14.29 0.25
N PRO A 117 10.50 15.29 1.07
CA PRO A 117 9.71 15.78 2.19
C PRO A 117 8.42 16.51 1.75
N ARG A 118 8.34 16.93 0.49
CA ARG A 118 7.16 17.58 -0.11
C ARG A 118 6.42 16.69 -1.11
N ASP A 119 6.78 15.40 -1.18
CA ASP A 119 6.07 14.44 -2.01
C ASP A 119 4.60 14.37 -1.58
N PRO A 120 3.62 14.55 -2.49
CA PRO A 120 2.19 14.42 -2.16
C PRO A 120 1.82 13.07 -1.53
N TYR A 121 2.63 12.05 -1.75
CA TYR A 121 2.44 10.70 -1.22
C TYR A 121 3.26 10.40 0.05
N VAL A 122 3.89 11.40 0.66
CA VAL A 122 4.69 11.22 1.89
C VAL A 122 3.90 10.59 3.04
N PHE A 123 2.59 10.81 3.06
CA PHE A 123 1.70 10.20 4.06
C PHE A 123 1.72 8.66 4.05
N ASN A 124 1.99 8.01 2.89
CA ASN A 124 2.14 6.55 2.82
C ASN A 124 3.38 6.08 3.59
N ARG A 125 4.45 6.87 3.59
CA ARG A 125 5.67 6.56 4.35
C ARG A 125 5.44 6.69 5.85
N TYR A 126 4.71 7.73 6.27
CA TYR A 126 4.27 7.87 7.66
C TYR A 126 3.39 6.68 8.09
N LEU A 127 2.46 6.27 7.22
CA LEU A 127 1.63 5.09 7.46
C LEU A 127 2.48 3.82 7.59
N ALA A 128 3.46 3.60 6.71
CA ALA A 128 4.35 2.44 6.77
C ALA A 128 5.16 2.40 8.07
N ILE A 129 5.73 3.52 8.50
CA ILE A 129 6.46 3.62 9.79
C ILE A 129 5.51 3.30 10.96
N GLY A 130 4.31 3.89 10.96
CA GLY A 130 3.31 3.63 12.00
C GLY A 130 2.89 2.18 12.09
N LYS A 131 2.69 1.51 10.96
CA LYS A 131 2.43 0.06 10.88
C LYS A 131 3.55 -0.74 11.54
N VAL A 132 4.81 -0.47 11.18
CA VAL A 132 5.97 -1.17 11.74
C VAL A 132 6.04 -0.99 13.25
N HIS A 133 5.86 0.23 13.76
CA HIS A 133 5.83 0.48 15.20
C HIS A 133 4.72 -0.33 15.89
N LEU A 134 3.51 -0.34 15.32
CA LEU A 134 2.40 -1.10 15.89
C LEU A 134 2.69 -2.61 15.92
N LEU A 135 3.19 -3.18 14.83
CA LEU A 135 3.54 -4.59 14.75
C LEU A 135 4.66 -4.97 15.72
N GLN A 136 5.51 -4.03 16.10
CA GLN A 136 6.54 -4.19 17.14
C GLN A 136 6.03 -3.84 18.55
N SER A 137 4.71 -3.68 18.73
CA SER A 137 4.07 -3.33 20.00
C SER A 137 4.52 -1.97 20.58
N ARG A 138 5.05 -1.08 19.76
CA ARG A 138 5.38 0.31 20.10
C ARG A 138 4.19 1.20 19.77
N THR A 139 3.15 1.08 20.60
CA THR A 139 1.82 1.63 20.30
C THR A 139 1.81 3.16 20.30
N GLU A 140 2.49 3.81 21.24
CA GLU A 140 2.54 5.27 21.33
C GLU A 140 3.25 5.89 20.12
N GLU A 141 4.40 5.32 19.71
CA GLU A 141 5.11 5.75 18.51
C GLU A 141 4.29 5.49 17.25
N ALA A 142 3.56 4.38 17.21
CA ALA A 142 2.65 4.07 16.11
C ALA A 142 1.59 5.15 15.95
N ILE A 143 0.95 5.59 17.05
CA ILE A 143 -0.07 6.64 17.04
C ILE A 143 0.51 7.93 16.44
N VAL A 144 1.70 8.38 16.89
CA VAL A 144 2.34 9.60 16.39
C VAL A 144 2.52 9.57 14.87
N TRP A 145 3.01 8.46 14.32
CA TRP A 145 3.24 8.35 12.88
C TRP A 145 1.95 8.19 12.08
N LEU A 146 0.98 7.45 12.62
CA LEU A 146 -0.33 7.25 11.97
C LEU A 146 -1.15 8.55 11.95
N GLU A 147 -1.07 9.39 12.98
CA GLU A 147 -1.68 10.72 12.96
C GLU A 147 -1.07 11.63 11.90
N ARG A 148 0.26 11.60 11.71
CA ARG A 148 0.92 12.31 10.61
C ARG A 148 0.42 11.82 9.26
N ALA A 149 0.22 10.51 9.10
CA ALA A 149 -0.33 9.93 7.87
C ALA A 149 -1.77 10.40 7.63
N ARG A 150 -2.62 10.43 8.66
CA ARG A 150 -4.00 10.93 8.60
C ARG A 150 -4.05 12.40 8.21
N ILE A 151 -3.22 13.23 8.85
CA ILE A 151 -3.13 14.67 8.54
C ILE A 151 -2.67 14.89 7.10
N GLY A 152 -1.71 14.08 6.63
CA GLY A 152 -1.19 14.18 5.26
C GLY A 152 -2.19 13.78 4.18
N ASN A 153 -3.13 12.89 4.48
CA ASN A 153 -4.24 12.53 3.60
C ASN A 153 -5.49 12.12 4.39
N PRO A 154 -6.33 13.07 4.81
CA PRO A 154 -7.54 12.78 5.58
C PRO A 154 -8.59 11.95 4.80
N GLY A 155 -8.51 11.93 3.47
CA GLY A 155 -9.41 11.14 2.62
C GLY A 155 -9.01 9.67 2.47
N SER A 156 -7.84 9.28 2.97
CA SER A 156 -7.41 7.88 2.94
C SER A 156 -7.99 7.11 4.13
N PRO A 157 -8.69 5.99 3.92
CA PRO A 157 -9.23 5.18 5.00
C PRO A 157 -8.15 4.44 5.82
N TRP A 158 -6.99 4.21 5.23
CA TRP A 158 -5.95 3.36 5.83
C TRP A 158 -5.34 3.90 7.11
N PRO A 159 -4.95 5.19 7.21
CA PRO A 159 -4.50 5.74 8.49
C PRO A 159 -5.54 5.59 9.59
N HIS A 160 -6.82 5.81 9.29
CA HIS A 160 -7.91 5.69 10.25
C HIS A 160 -8.06 4.26 10.78
N VAL A 161 -7.97 3.24 9.92
CA VAL A 161 -8.05 1.83 10.36
C VAL A 161 -6.90 1.46 11.30
N TRP A 162 -5.68 1.90 10.97
CA TRP A 162 -4.52 1.62 11.80
C TRP A 162 -4.55 2.41 13.11
N LEU A 163 -5.02 3.66 13.10
CA LEU A 163 -5.26 4.45 14.31
C LEU A 163 -6.33 3.83 15.20
N ALA A 164 -7.43 3.32 14.63
CA ALA A 164 -8.46 2.64 15.40
C ALA A 164 -7.87 1.47 16.20
N SER A 165 -7.00 0.69 15.57
CA SER A 165 -6.29 -0.40 16.25
C SER A 165 -5.31 0.11 17.31
N ALA A 166 -4.50 1.09 16.97
CA ALA A 166 -3.47 1.61 17.86
C ALA A 166 -4.07 2.27 19.11
N TYR A 167 -5.07 3.14 18.96
CA TYR A 167 -5.78 3.75 20.08
C TYR A 167 -6.45 2.71 20.99
N ALA A 168 -7.13 1.72 20.39
CA ALA A 168 -7.77 0.67 21.18
C ALA A 168 -6.77 -0.21 21.96
N LEU A 169 -5.57 -0.43 21.41
CA LEU A 169 -4.48 -1.11 22.14
C LEU A 169 -3.94 -0.24 23.27
N ASN A 170 -3.85 1.06 23.05
CA ASN A 170 -3.41 2.03 24.06
C ASN A 170 -4.43 2.21 25.21
N GLY A 171 -5.65 1.73 25.04
CA GLY A 171 -6.74 1.90 25.99
C GLY A 171 -7.69 3.05 25.67
N ASP A 172 -7.43 3.82 24.62
CA ASP A 172 -8.19 4.98 24.16
C ASP A 172 -9.35 4.52 23.25
N LEU A 173 -10.38 3.89 23.84
CA LEU A 173 -11.45 3.23 23.08
C LEU A 173 -12.33 4.23 22.31
N ASP A 174 -12.63 5.40 22.85
CA ASP A 174 -13.48 6.39 22.19
C ASP A 174 -12.81 6.98 20.93
N PRO A 175 -11.53 7.45 20.97
CA PRO A 175 -10.79 7.79 19.77
C PRO A 175 -10.69 6.63 18.76
N GLY A 176 -10.42 5.42 19.25
CA GLY A 176 -10.35 4.23 18.40
C GLY A 176 -11.65 3.95 17.65
N GLY A 177 -12.79 4.06 18.34
CA GLY A 177 -14.13 3.93 17.75
C GLY A 177 -14.43 5.01 16.71
N ALA A 178 -14.06 6.27 16.99
CA ALA A 178 -14.22 7.37 16.06
C ALA A 178 -13.43 7.18 14.77
N GLU A 179 -12.18 6.74 14.87
CA GLU A 179 -11.33 6.44 13.72
C GLU A 179 -11.90 5.28 12.87
N LEU A 180 -12.41 4.24 13.52
CA LEU A 180 -13.05 3.12 12.82
C LEU A 180 -14.31 3.55 12.07
N ALA A 181 -15.13 4.43 12.68
CA ALA A 181 -16.33 4.98 12.06
C ALA A 181 -15.98 5.81 10.82
N GLU A 182 -14.93 6.64 10.89
CA GLU A 182 -14.47 7.44 9.77
C GLU A 182 -13.91 6.56 8.63
N ALA A 183 -13.11 5.54 8.96
CA ALA A 183 -12.64 4.58 7.97
C ALA A 183 -13.80 3.91 7.20
N ARG A 184 -14.84 3.50 7.93
CA ARG A 184 -16.05 2.92 7.33
C ARG A 184 -16.79 3.92 6.45
N ARG A 185 -16.91 5.17 6.88
CA ARG A 185 -17.54 6.25 6.09
C ARG A 185 -16.81 6.47 4.77
N LEU A 186 -15.48 6.56 4.81
CA LEU A 186 -14.63 6.75 3.62
C LEU A 186 -14.73 5.59 2.62
N LEU A 187 -14.98 4.37 3.10
CA LEU A 187 -15.13 3.16 2.28
C LEU A 187 -16.58 2.83 1.92
N GLY A 188 -17.50 3.76 2.11
CA GLY A 188 -18.91 3.59 1.74
C GLY A 188 -19.67 2.57 2.60
N GLY A 189 -19.23 2.34 3.84
CA GLY A 189 -19.93 1.54 4.85
C GLY A 189 -19.84 0.02 4.70
N LYS A 190 -19.23 -0.49 3.63
CA LYS A 190 -19.18 -1.94 3.32
C LYS A 190 -17.85 -2.62 3.65
N ALA A 191 -16.84 -1.85 4.06
CA ALA A 191 -15.52 -2.39 4.36
C ALA A 191 -15.31 -2.61 5.87
N PHE A 192 -14.33 -3.44 6.20
CA PHE A 192 -13.97 -3.81 7.58
C PHE A 192 -15.14 -4.36 8.39
N THR A 193 -15.95 -5.20 7.73
CA THR A 193 -17.13 -5.82 8.35
C THR A 193 -16.76 -6.85 9.40
N SER A 194 -15.62 -7.53 9.25
CA SER A 194 -15.11 -8.50 10.22
C SER A 194 -13.59 -8.72 10.09
N ILE A 195 -12.98 -9.19 11.16
CA ILE A 195 -11.58 -9.62 11.18
C ILE A 195 -11.35 -10.76 10.17
N ALA A 196 -12.28 -11.71 10.08
CA ALA A 196 -12.18 -12.83 9.13
C ALA A 196 -12.08 -12.36 7.66
N ALA A 197 -12.87 -11.34 7.28
CA ALA A 197 -12.81 -10.74 5.94
C ALA A 197 -11.46 -10.03 5.70
N MET A 198 -10.93 -9.35 6.70
CA MET A 198 -9.65 -8.63 6.59
C MET A 198 -8.45 -9.59 6.48
N ARG A 199 -8.50 -10.76 7.14
CA ARG A 199 -7.45 -11.79 7.05
C ARG A 199 -7.24 -12.36 5.65
N ALA A 200 -8.21 -12.21 4.76
CA ALA A 200 -8.07 -12.65 3.36
C ALA A 200 -7.03 -11.83 2.56
N GLY A 201 -6.56 -10.71 3.09
CA GLY A 201 -5.52 -9.88 2.48
C GLY A 201 -4.13 -10.52 2.52
N ASN A 202 -3.19 -9.91 1.79
CA ASN A 202 -1.77 -10.27 1.89
C ASN A 202 -1.14 -9.58 3.12
N TRP A 203 -0.86 -10.35 4.15
CA TRP A 203 -0.27 -9.89 5.41
C TRP A 203 1.17 -10.37 5.61
N GLY A 204 1.83 -10.80 4.53
CA GLY A 204 3.22 -11.23 4.53
C GLY A 204 3.43 -12.69 4.94
N VAL A 205 4.67 -13.00 5.28
CA VAL A 205 5.09 -14.33 5.75
C VAL A 205 4.44 -14.71 7.10
N PRO A 206 4.44 -16.00 7.51
CA PRO A 206 3.78 -16.44 8.74
C PRO A 206 4.14 -15.62 9.98
N ALA A 207 5.43 -15.31 10.19
CA ALA A 207 5.89 -14.52 11.32
C ALA A 207 5.26 -13.11 11.36
N ILE A 208 5.12 -12.47 10.19
CA ILE A 208 4.47 -11.14 10.10
C ILE A 208 2.96 -11.24 10.33
N ARG A 209 2.33 -12.32 9.85
CA ARG A 209 0.90 -12.58 10.16
C ARG A 209 0.63 -12.75 11.64
N GLU A 210 1.53 -13.42 12.36
CA GLU A 210 1.45 -13.55 13.83
C GLU A 210 1.53 -12.18 14.52
N LEU A 211 2.41 -11.29 14.07
CA LEU A 211 2.47 -9.92 14.58
C LEU A 211 1.16 -9.15 14.31
N HIS A 212 0.58 -9.29 13.11
CA HIS A 212 -0.72 -8.67 12.82
C HIS A 212 -1.83 -9.20 13.74
N GLU A 213 -1.87 -10.51 14.01
CA GLU A 213 -2.84 -11.07 14.94
C GLU A 213 -2.66 -10.55 16.37
N ALA A 214 -1.42 -10.49 16.83
CA ALA A 214 -1.10 -10.05 18.19
C ALA A 214 -1.33 -8.56 18.43
N THR A 215 -1.27 -7.73 17.37
CA THR A 215 -1.36 -6.27 17.46
C THR A 215 -2.54 -5.71 16.67
N PHE A 216 -2.42 -5.55 15.37
CA PHE A 216 -3.40 -4.89 14.51
C PHE A 216 -4.81 -5.48 14.65
N PHE A 217 -4.96 -6.80 14.51
CA PHE A 217 -6.27 -7.43 14.65
C PHE A 217 -6.76 -7.46 16.12
N ALA A 218 -5.85 -7.59 17.08
CA ALA A 218 -6.22 -7.50 18.50
C ALA A 218 -6.76 -6.10 18.85
N GLY A 219 -6.14 -5.04 18.34
CA GLY A 219 -6.62 -3.67 18.52
C GLY A 219 -7.96 -3.43 17.84
N LEU A 220 -8.15 -3.91 16.61
CA LEU A 220 -9.43 -3.79 15.92
C LEU A 220 -10.58 -4.51 16.64
N ARG A 221 -10.33 -5.68 17.25
CA ARG A 221 -11.32 -6.35 18.12
C ARG A 221 -11.72 -5.47 19.31
N LYS A 222 -10.74 -4.87 19.97
CA LYS A 222 -10.98 -3.91 21.05
C LYS A 222 -11.75 -2.67 20.58
N ALA A 223 -11.50 -2.19 19.34
CA ALA A 223 -12.24 -1.10 18.72
C ALA A 223 -13.65 -1.50 18.25
N GLY A 224 -14.08 -2.75 18.43
CA GLY A 224 -15.42 -3.21 18.11
C GLY A 224 -15.61 -3.80 16.70
N VAL A 225 -14.55 -4.24 16.03
CA VAL A 225 -14.67 -5.02 14.79
C VAL A 225 -14.99 -6.48 15.15
N PRO A 226 -16.13 -7.04 14.68
CA PRO A 226 -16.50 -8.43 15.01
C PRO A 226 -15.55 -9.43 14.35
N GLU A 227 -15.41 -10.63 14.97
CA GLU A 227 -14.58 -11.70 14.41
C GLU A 227 -15.09 -12.16 13.04
N GLY A 228 -16.42 -12.28 12.91
CA GLY A 228 -17.07 -12.81 11.71
C GLY A 228 -17.08 -14.36 11.70
N ASP A 229 -18.04 -14.94 10.98
CA ASP A 229 -18.12 -16.39 10.85
C ASP A 229 -16.99 -16.95 10.00
N ARG A 230 -16.25 -17.92 10.51
CA ARG A 230 -15.23 -18.68 9.76
C ARG A 230 -15.81 -19.46 8.57
N HIS A 231 -17.12 -19.54 8.44
CA HIS A 231 -17.85 -20.27 7.40
C HIS A 231 -18.35 -19.39 6.26
N CYS A 232 -18.20 -18.05 6.34
CA CYS A 232 -18.49 -17.18 5.20
C CYS A 232 -17.33 -17.28 4.19
N ARG A 233 -17.33 -18.37 3.41
CA ARG A 233 -16.50 -18.47 2.21
C ARG A 233 -16.92 -17.33 1.29
N LEU A 234 -15.98 -16.39 1.06
CA LEU A 234 -15.88 -15.55 -0.11
C LEU A 234 -17.23 -15.02 -0.64
N ALA A 235 -17.81 -14.06 0.05
CA ALA A 235 -18.30 -12.93 -0.73
C ALA A 235 -17.02 -12.19 -1.16
N VAL A 236 -16.48 -12.55 -2.31
CA VAL A 236 -15.64 -11.66 -3.11
C VAL A 236 -16.41 -10.36 -3.11
N ILE A 237 -15.87 -9.32 -2.44
CA ILE A 237 -16.46 -7.99 -2.50
C ILE A 237 -16.46 -7.65 -3.99
N PRO A 238 -17.59 -7.64 -4.69
CA PRO A 238 -17.61 -7.11 -6.03
C PRO A 238 -17.20 -5.66 -5.85
N ALA A 239 -16.18 -5.25 -6.57
CA ALA A 239 -15.66 -3.89 -6.61
C ALA A 239 -16.70 -2.93 -7.24
N THR A 240 -17.90 -2.87 -6.68
CA THR A 240 -19.01 -2.01 -7.12
C THR A 240 -19.44 -1.16 -5.95
N ALA A 241 -18.67 -0.18 -5.57
CA ALA A 241 -19.15 1.03 -4.88
C ALA A 241 -18.00 2.03 -4.62
N ALA A 242 -17.46 2.60 -5.66
CA ALA A 242 -16.77 3.88 -5.59
C ALA A 242 -17.15 4.72 -6.82
N THR A 243 -18.46 4.92 -7.03
CA THR A 243 -18.97 6.00 -7.88
C THR A 243 -19.17 7.21 -6.98
N GLY A 244 -18.16 8.01 -6.84
CA GLY A 244 -18.18 9.22 -6.04
C GLY A 244 -16.79 9.86 -5.92
N ALA A 245 -15.88 9.59 -6.86
CA ALA A 245 -14.65 10.34 -6.96
C ALA A 245 -14.92 11.60 -7.79
N THR A 246 -14.94 12.74 -7.13
CA THR A 246 -14.78 14.04 -7.76
C THR A 246 -13.57 13.98 -8.69
N GLN A 247 -13.81 14.16 -9.99
CA GLN A 247 -12.75 14.33 -10.99
C GLN A 247 -11.88 15.51 -10.58
N VAL A 248 -10.69 15.24 -10.11
CA VAL A 248 -9.64 16.25 -10.09
C VAL A 248 -9.07 16.28 -11.49
N ALA A 249 -9.57 17.22 -12.28
CA ALA A 249 -8.98 17.57 -13.57
C ALA A 249 -7.57 18.13 -13.32
N PHE A 250 -6.57 17.52 -13.96
CA PHE A 250 -5.24 18.11 -14.06
C PHE A 250 -5.31 19.35 -14.96
N PRO A 251 -4.79 20.50 -14.53
CA PRO A 251 -4.63 21.63 -15.44
C PRO A 251 -3.60 21.28 -16.53
N PRO A 252 -3.77 21.78 -17.77
CA PRO A 252 -2.77 21.60 -18.81
C PRO A 252 -1.53 22.40 -18.44
N GLU A 253 -0.37 21.78 -18.58
CA GLU A 253 0.91 22.48 -18.49
C GLU A 253 0.97 23.56 -19.58
N VAL A 254 1.20 24.80 -19.14
CA VAL A 254 1.49 25.96 -20.00
C VAL A 254 2.96 25.92 -20.34
N GLY A 255 3.26 26.03 -21.64
CA GLY A 255 4.50 25.99 -22.38
C GLY A 255 5.82 26.51 -21.82
#